data_d8153b663cec1786e61ffaeedea9dcad
#
_entry.id   d8153b663cec1786e61ffaeedea9dcad
#
_cell.length_a   1.000
_cell.length_b   1.000
_cell.length_c   1.000
_cell.angle_alpha   90.00
_cell.angle_beta   90.00
_cell.angle_gamma   90.00
#
_symmetry.space_group_name_H-M   'P 1'
#
loop_
_entity.id
_entity.type
_entity.pdbx_description
1 polymer ?
#
loop_
_entity_poly.entity_id
_entity_poly.type
_entity_poly.pdbx_seq_one_letter_code
_entity_poly.pdbx_strand_id
1 'polypeptide(L)'
;MGFLAAGYRSVEEVVEQVEMVQRAGTTVFGVNLFVPGTRPTSPSDLAAVRTYRDRLVPLARHYGVEMPRLDPDDDRAGTSGADDDGWHGKIPALLDLRVPMVSFTFGCPPADVVSRFHQVGTACLATVTSAGEARRATAAGVDALVVQGPGAGGHRAVFDARANPPEQSLDDLFGAVRSVVDLPLVVTGGLTAPEEVRPWLGRADAVALGTAFLDAEEAGTHPLYRAALHDSRFTQTVVTRAFSGRWARGLRNGFTDAYSDGAPAAYPAVNRLTGVLRAAAARSGDLDNLSLWAGTSWQQTPTGTVAQIMRGLTDGLVA
;
A
#
# COMPACT_ATOMS: atom_id res chain seq x y z
N MET A 1 -17.85 1.12 -2.06
CA MET A 1 -17.26 -0.22 -1.92
C MET A 1 -15.94 -0.11 -1.17
N GLY A 2 -15.65 -1.00 -0.22
CA GLY A 2 -14.41 -1.03 0.54
C GLY A 2 -13.53 -2.22 0.17
N PHE A 3 -12.22 -2.10 0.46
CA PHE A 3 -11.25 -3.19 0.34
C PHE A 3 -10.63 -3.49 1.69
N LEU A 4 -10.61 -4.76 2.08
CA LEU A 4 -9.84 -5.26 3.21
C LEU A 4 -8.36 -5.33 2.82
N ALA A 5 -7.48 -4.88 3.71
CA ALA A 5 -6.04 -4.95 3.49
C ALA A 5 -5.51 -6.27 4.04
N ALA A 6 -5.13 -7.21 3.17
CA ALA A 6 -4.53 -8.47 3.58
C ALA A 6 -3.01 -8.37 3.81
N GLY A 7 -2.37 -7.31 3.34
CA GLY A 7 -0.93 -7.09 3.54
C GLY A 7 -0.55 -7.04 5.02
N TYR A 8 0.57 -7.70 5.38
CA TYR A 8 1.11 -7.82 6.75
C TYR A 8 0.24 -8.60 7.75
N ARG A 9 -0.85 -9.20 7.32
CA ARG A 9 -1.75 -10.00 8.16
C ARG A 9 -1.50 -11.48 7.97
N SER A 10 -1.79 -12.28 9.00
CA SER A 10 -1.81 -13.73 8.87
C SER A 10 -3.01 -14.19 8.01
N VAL A 11 -3.00 -15.44 7.59
CA VAL A 11 -4.12 -16.05 6.86
C VAL A 11 -5.39 -16.03 7.72
N GLU A 12 -5.25 -16.37 9.00
CA GLU A 12 -6.34 -16.44 9.99
C GLU A 12 -6.98 -15.07 10.19
N GLU A 13 -6.16 -14.00 10.33
CA GLU A 13 -6.66 -12.63 10.46
C GLU A 13 -7.43 -12.18 9.21
N VAL A 14 -6.97 -12.56 8.00
CA VAL A 14 -7.67 -12.25 6.75
C VAL A 14 -8.99 -12.99 6.68
N VAL A 15 -9.02 -14.28 7.00
CA VAL A 15 -10.24 -15.09 7.03
C VAL A 15 -11.26 -14.49 8.01
N GLU A 16 -10.83 -14.20 9.24
CA GLU A 16 -11.69 -13.60 10.27
C GLU A 16 -12.34 -12.27 9.80
N GLN A 17 -11.55 -11.40 9.16
CA GLN A 17 -12.05 -10.14 8.63
C GLN A 17 -13.06 -10.33 7.49
N VAL A 18 -12.79 -11.26 6.56
CA VAL A 18 -13.71 -11.56 5.46
C VAL A 18 -15.02 -12.11 6.01
N GLU A 19 -14.97 -13.08 6.92
CA GLU A 19 -16.17 -13.64 7.56
C GLU A 19 -16.95 -12.58 8.35
N MET A 20 -16.27 -11.67 9.03
CA MET A 20 -16.92 -10.56 9.74
C MET A 20 -17.74 -9.68 8.78
N VAL A 21 -17.14 -9.30 7.63
CA VAL A 21 -17.82 -8.51 6.61
C VAL A 21 -19.01 -9.26 6.00
N GLN A 22 -18.85 -10.57 5.71
CA GLN A 22 -19.92 -11.41 5.18
C GLN A 22 -21.06 -11.58 6.20
N ARG A 23 -20.75 -11.83 7.48
CA ARG A 23 -21.74 -11.90 8.56
C ARG A 23 -22.50 -10.59 8.76
N ALA A 24 -21.88 -9.45 8.49
CA ALA A 24 -22.55 -8.14 8.48
C ALA A 24 -23.48 -7.92 7.27
N GLY A 25 -23.62 -8.91 6.39
CA GLY A 25 -24.49 -8.84 5.21
C GLY A 25 -23.90 -8.03 4.04
N THR A 26 -22.62 -7.67 4.10
CA THR A 26 -21.95 -6.94 3.00
C THR A 26 -21.54 -7.91 1.89
N THR A 27 -22.14 -7.74 0.72
CA THR A 27 -21.91 -8.62 -0.45
C THR A 27 -20.98 -8.01 -1.49
N VAL A 28 -20.65 -6.70 -1.39
CA VAL A 28 -19.82 -5.97 -2.35
C VAL A 28 -18.61 -5.39 -1.62
N PHE A 29 -17.51 -6.11 -1.61
CA PHE A 29 -16.23 -5.69 -1.04
C PHE A 29 -15.08 -6.38 -1.78
N GLY A 30 -13.86 -5.91 -1.58
CA GLY A 30 -12.66 -6.55 -2.11
C GLY A 30 -11.64 -6.88 -1.02
N VAL A 31 -10.63 -7.67 -1.39
CA VAL A 31 -9.45 -7.96 -0.56
C VAL A 31 -8.21 -7.60 -1.37
N ASN A 32 -7.33 -6.75 -0.80
CA ASN A 32 -6.08 -6.38 -1.45
C ASN A 32 -4.95 -7.30 -1.00
N LEU A 33 -4.26 -7.90 -1.98
CA LEU A 33 -3.15 -8.82 -1.81
C LEU A 33 -1.84 -8.23 -2.33
N PHE A 34 -0.74 -8.52 -1.66
CA PHE A 34 0.59 -8.22 -2.16
C PHE A 34 1.11 -9.40 -2.99
N VAL A 35 1.45 -9.12 -4.24
CA VAL A 35 2.13 -10.13 -5.09
C VAL A 35 3.57 -10.28 -4.60
N PRO A 36 4.03 -11.50 -4.30
CA PRO A 36 5.39 -11.72 -3.85
C PRO A 36 6.42 -11.19 -4.87
N GLY A 37 7.37 -10.42 -4.38
CA GLY A 37 8.49 -9.93 -5.18
C GLY A 37 9.71 -10.86 -5.10
N THR A 38 10.73 -10.56 -5.91
CA THR A 38 12.03 -11.22 -5.79
C THR A 38 12.72 -10.79 -4.50
N ARG A 39 13.19 -11.76 -3.71
CA ARG A 39 13.97 -11.48 -2.50
C ARG A 39 15.31 -10.83 -2.85
N PRO A 40 15.83 -9.94 -1.99
CA PRO A 40 17.20 -9.48 -2.06
C PRO A 40 18.15 -10.62 -1.60
N THR A 41 18.62 -11.42 -2.55
CA THR A 41 19.47 -12.60 -2.24
C THR A 41 20.90 -12.43 -2.70
N SER A 42 21.19 -11.39 -3.49
CA SER A 42 22.57 -11.17 -3.94
C SER A 42 23.47 -10.75 -2.76
N PRO A 43 24.77 -11.10 -2.77
CA PRO A 43 25.72 -10.64 -1.74
C PRO A 43 25.74 -9.11 -1.60
N SER A 44 25.56 -8.37 -2.70
CA SER A 44 25.47 -6.90 -2.71
C SER A 44 24.21 -6.39 -2.01
N ASP A 45 23.06 -7.02 -2.22
CA ASP A 45 21.82 -6.64 -1.55
C ASP A 45 21.94 -6.86 -0.03
N LEU A 46 22.47 -8.01 0.36
CA LEU A 46 22.68 -8.33 1.78
C LEU A 46 23.69 -7.38 2.44
N ALA A 47 24.75 -7.00 1.73
CA ALA A 47 25.70 -5.99 2.21
C ALA A 47 25.04 -4.63 2.39
N ALA A 48 24.20 -4.20 1.43
CA ALA A 48 23.46 -2.94 1.51
C ALA A 48 22.49 -2.91 2.71
N VAL A 49 21.79 -4.02 2.97
CA VAL A 49 20.89 -4.15 4.13
C VAL A 49 21.68 -4.09 5.44
N ARG A 50 22.87 -4.75 5.53
CA ARG A 50 23.74 -4.67 6.71
C ARG A 50 24.22 -3.26 6.97
N THR A 51 24.72 -2.57 5.93
CA THR A 51 25.14 -1.17 6.02
C THR A 51 23.99 -0.28 6.51
N TYR A 52 22.80 -0.49 5.98
CA TYR A 52 21.61 0.27 6.39
C TYR A 52 21.22 -0.02 7.85
N ARG A 53 21.27 -1.29 8.27
CA ARG A 53 21.05 -1.69 9.66
C ARG A 53 22.04 -0.98 10.61
N ASP A 54 23.31 -0.91 10.26
CA ASP A 54 24.34 -0.30 11.10
C ASP A 54 24.11 1.21 11.25
N ARG A 55 23.59 1.89 10.22
CA ARG A 55 23.17 3.29 10.30
C ARG A 55 22.00 3.50 11.25
N LEU A 56 21.11 2.51 11.43
CA LEU A 56 19.96 2.57 12.32
C LEU A 56 20.31 2.28 13.80
N VAL A 57 21.49 1.71 14.09
CA VAL A 57 21.92 1.35 15.46
C VAL A 57 21.88 2.54 16.44
N PRO A 58 22.31 3.76 16.09
CA PRO A 58 22.21 4.90 17.02
C PRO A 58 20.77 5.18 17.45
N LEU A 59 19.79 5.10 16.51
CA LEU A 59 18.39 5.30 16.81
C LEU A 59 17.83 4.16 17.69
N ALA A 60 18.24 2.92 17.43
CA ALA A 60 17.88 1.77 18.27
C ALA A 60 18.35 1.96 19.71
N ARG A 61 19.60 2.43 19.90
CA ARG A 61 20.15 2.76 21.22
C ARG A 61 19.37 3.88 21.91
N HIS A 62 18.99 4.91 21.16
CA HIS A 62 18.15 6.01 21.68
C HIS A 62 16.85 5.48 22.29
N TYR A 63 16.20 4.52 21.62
CA TYR A 63 14.96 3.91 22.13
C TYR A 63 15.17 2.74 23.08
N GLY A 64 16.40 2.32 23.33
CA GLY A 64 16.68 1.15 24.17
C GLY A 64 16.17 -0.17 23.57
N VAL A 65 16.13 -0.30 22.24
CA VAL A 65 15.67 -1.51 21.55
C VAL A 65 16.82 -2.18 20.80
N GLU A 66 16.76 -3.52 20.70
CA GLU A 66 17.70 -4.28 19.90
C GLU A 66 17.29 -4.31 18.43
N MET A 67 18.26 -4.15 17.55
CA MET A 67 18.05 -4.32 16.11
C MET A 67 17.90 -5.81 15.76
N PRO A 68 16.93 -6.18 14.92
CA PRO A 68 16.79 -7.55 14.43
C PRO A 68 18.09 -8.07 13.83
N ARG A 69 18.38 -9.35 14.04
CA ARG A 69 19.50 -10.04 13.39
C ARG A 69 19.17 -10.21 11.90
N LEU A 70 20.19 -10.08 11.07
CA LEU A 70 20.12 -10.34 9.63
C LEU A 70 20.84 -11.68 9.39
N ASP A 71 20.24 -12.75 9.86
CA ASP A 71 20.79 -14.08 9.61
C ASP A 71 20.24 -14.59 8.28
N PRO A 72 21.10 -14.89 7.28
CA PRO A 72 20.64 -15.47 6.01
C PRO A 72 19.99 -16.85 6.21
N ASP A 73 20.37 -17.54 7.30
CA ASP A 73 19.86 -18.86 7.68
C ASP A 73 18.79 -18.77 8.79
N ASP A 74 18.38 -17.58 9.22
CA ASP A 74 17.27 -17.45 10.16
C ASP A 74 15.94 -17.67 9.45
N ASP A 75 15.73 -18.93 9.11
CA ASP A 75 14.48 -19.51 8.67
C ASP A 75 13.32 -19.22 9.63
N ARG A 76 13.58 -18.85 10.89
CA ARG A 76 12.56 -18.43 11.85
C ARG A 76 11.96 -17.06 11.52
N ALA A 77 12.69 -16.24 10.77
CA ALA A 77 12.15 -15.01 10.17
C ALA A 77 11.56 -15.24 8.77
N GLY A 78 11.69 -16.43 8.20
CA GLY A 78 11.32 -16.70 6.82
C GLY A 78 10.58 -18.01 6.53
N THR A 79 10.52 -18.96 7.48
CA THR A 79 10.01 -20.31 7.21
C THR A 79 8.49 -20.48 7.29
N SER A 80 7.77 -19.47 7.67
CA SER A 80 6.30 -19.56 7.70
C SER A 80 5.66 -18.49 6.84
N GLY A 81 5.91 -18.49 5.51
CA GLY A 81 5.17 -17.60 4.60
C GLY A 81 5.42 -16.09 4.79
N ALA A 82 6.26 -15.67 5.76
CA ALA A 82 6.43 -14.26 6.14
C ALA A 82 7.10 -13.39 5.06
N ASP A 83 7.81 -13.99 4.12
CA ASP A 83 8.46 -13.26 3.02
C ASP A 83 7.60 -13.16 1.76
N ASP A 84 6.61 -14.03 1.62
CA ASP A 84 5.61 -13.99 0.56
C ASP A 84 4.29 -13.34 1.02
N ASP A 85 4.29 -12.73 2.19
CA ASP A 85 3.11 -12.12 2.83
C ASP A 85 1.97 -13.14 3.03
N GLY A 86 2.30 -14.43 3.23
CA GLY A 86 1.31 -15.51 3.37
C GLY A 86 0.58 -15.84 2.06
N TRP A 87 1.11 -15.47 0.91
CA TRP A 87 0.51 -15.64 -0.42
C TRP A 87 -0.04 -17.04 -0.64
N HIS A 88 0.77 -18.07 -0.38
CA HIS A 88 0.40 -19.46 -0.61
C HIS A 88 -0.76 -19.94 0.29
N GLY A 89 -0.95 -19.34 1.46
CA GLY A 89 -2.09 -19.61 2.33
C GLY A 89 -3.31 -18.72 2.05
N LYS A 90 -3.09 -17.44 1.74
CA LYS A 90 -4.17 -16.48 1.49
C LYS A 90 -4.96 -16.80 0.22
N ILE A 91 -4.28 -17.23 -0.86
CA ILE A 91 -4.97 -17.55 -2.13
C ILE A 91 -6.01 -18.66 -1.94
N PRO A 92 -5.68 -19.87 -1.41
CA PRO A 92 -6.68 -20.90 -1.16
C PRO A 92 -7.81 -20.43 -0.25
N ALA A 93 -7.49 -19.77 0.86
CA ALA A 93 -8.49 -19.28 1.81
C ALA A 93 -9.51 -18.33 1.17
N LEU A 94 -9.05 -17.39 0.33
CA LEU A 94 -9.94 -16.44 -0.36
C LEU A 94 -10.76 -17.11 -1.47
N LEU A 95 -10.24 -18.16 -2.11
CA LEU A 95 -11.00 -18.99 -3.06
C LEU A 95 -12.12 -19.74 -2.34
N ASP A 96 -11.85 -20.35 -1.19
CA ASP A 96 -12.84 -21.08 -0.38
C ASP A 96 -13.94 -20.14 0.12
N LEU A 97 -13.58 -18.93 0.56
CA LEU A 97 -14.50 -17.88 1.00
C LEU A 97 -15.28 -17.22 -0.13
N ARG A 98 -14.92 -17.47 -1.39
CA ARG A 98 -15.55 -16.88 -2.60
C ARG A 98 -15.74 -15.38 -2.48
N VAL A 99 -14.67 -14.67 -2.11
CA VAL A 99 -14.73 -13.21 -1.97
C VAL A 99 -15.16 -12.57 -3.30
N PRO A 100 -15.98 -11.50 -3.28
CA PRO A 100 -16.49 -10.92 -4.53
C PRO A 100 -15.39 -10.38 -5.44
N MET A 101 -14.29 -9.88 -4.84
CA MET A 101 -13.24 -9.20 -5.58
C MET A 101 -11.89 -9.34 -4.89
N VAL A 102 -10.83 -9.47 -5.66
CA VAL A 102 -9.45 -9.34 -5.19
C VAL A 102 -8.71 -8.27 -5.97
N SER A 103 -7.82 -7.53 -5.32
CA SER A 103 -6.89 -6.62 -5.98
C SER A 103 -5.45 -6.99 -5.66
N PHE A 104 -4.58 -6.84 -6.64
CA PHE A 104 -3.17 -7.21 -6.55
C PHE A 104 -2.29 -5.97 -6.60
N THR A 105 -1.33 -5.89 -5.67
CA THR A 105 -0.38 -4.77 -5.58
C THR A 105 1.05 -5.32 -5.54
N PHE A 106 2.03 -4.58 -6.03
CA PHE A 106 3.46 -4.89 -6.08
C PHE A 106 3.93 -5.88 -7.15
N GLY A 107 3.05 -6.34 -8.01
CA GLY A 107 3.41 -7.26 -9.08
C GLY A 107 2.22 -7.57 -9.99
N CYS A 108 2.54 -8.21 -11.10
CA CYS A 108 1.52 -8.82 -11.94
C CYS A 108 1.08 -10.15 -11.31
N PRO A 109 -0.21 -10.38 -11.06
CA PRO A 109 -0.67 -11.68 -10.57
C PRO A 109 -0.37 -12.77 -11.60
N PRO A 110 -0.03 -14.00 -11.19
CA PRO A 110 0.08 -15.13 -12.10
C PRO A 110 -1.27 -15.42 -12.78
N ALA A 111 -1.26 -15.73 -14.08
CA ALA A 111 -2.48 -15.95 -14.86
C ALA A 111 -3.30 -17.16 -14.35
N ASP A 112 -2.63 -18.19 -13.82
CA ASP A 112 -3.29 -19.34 -13.21
C ASP A 112 -4.03 -18.96 -11.92
N VAL A 113 -3.49 -18.04 -11.12
CA VAL A 113 -4.14 -17.49 -9.91
C VAL A 113 -5.40 -16.71 -10.31
N VAL A 114 -5.31 -15.84 -11.34
CA VAL A 114 -6.46 -15.11 -11.87
C VAL A 114 -7.53 -16.08 -12.35
N SER A 115 -7.15 -17.09 -13.15
CA SER A 115 -8.08 -18.11 -13.64
C SER A 115 -8.80 -18.86 -12.50
N ARG A 116 -8.09 -19.20 -11.42
CA ARG A 116 -8.70 -19.86 -10.24
C ARG A 116 -9.74 -18.99 -9.55
N PHE A 117 -9.47 -17.68 -9.43
CA PHE A 117 -10.45 -16.73 -8.88
C PHE A 117 -11.67 -16.60 -9.78
N HIS A 118 -11.50 -16.55 -11.09
CA HIS A 118 -12.63 -16.54 -12.04
C HIS A 118 -13.51 -17.77 -11.93
N GLN A 119 -12.92 -18.96 -11.71
CA GLN A 119 -13.68 -20.22 -11.55
C GLN A 119 -14.65 -20.18 -10.35
N VAL A 120 -14.39 -19.37 -9.34
CA VAL A 120 -15.27 -19.19 -8.18
C VAL A 120 -16.11 -17.92 -8.25
N GLY A 121 -16.04 -17.17 -9.36
CA GLY A 121 -16.81 -15.94 -9.61
C GLY A 121 -16.22 -14.68 -8.95
N THR A 122 -14.95 -14.69 -8.58
CA THR A 122 -14.24 -13.55 -7.99
C THR A 122 -13.65 -12.67 -9.10
N ALA A 123 -13.93 -11.38 -9.09
CA ALA A 123 -13.30 -10.41 -9.98
C ALA A 123 -11.87 -10.06 -9.52
N CYS A 124 -10.96 -9.89 -10.48
CA CYS A 124 -9.54 -9.64 -10.26
C CYS A 124 -9.11 -8.25 -10.75
N LEU A 125 -8.52 -7.44 -9.88
CA LEU A 125 -7.96 -6.15 -10.22
C LEU A 125 -6.44 -6.15 -10.03
N ALA A 126 -5.71 -5.32 -10.81
CA ALA A 126 -4.28 -5.08 -10.55
C ALA A 126 -3.99 -3.59 -10.46
N THR A 127 -3.18 -3.19 -9.47
CA THR A 127 -2.70 -1.81 -9.35
C THR A 127 -1.47 -1.62 -10.23
N VAL A 128 -1.53 -0.63 -11.11
CA VAL A 128 -0.49 -0.35 -12.11
C VAL A 128 -0.01 1.10 -12.01
N THR A 129 1.25 1.34 -12.36
CA THR A 129 1.89 2.64 -12.34
C THR A 129 2.46 3.05 -13.71
N SER A 130 2.27 2.21 -14.73
CA SER A 130 2.72 2.47 -16.10
C SER A 130 1.88 1.71 -17.13
N ALA A 131 1.90 2.18 -18.39
CA ALA A 131 1.28 1.45 -19.51
C ALA A 131 1.90 0.06 -19.74
N GLY A 132 3.19 -0.11 -19.45
CA GLY A 132 3.86 -1.42 -19.53
C GLY A 132 3.31 -2.42 -18.51
N GLU A 133 3.09 -1.98 -17.27
CA GLU A 133 2.45 -2.80 -16.23
C GLU A 133 0.99 -3.11 -16.57
N ALA A 134 0.26 -2.12 -17.14
CA ALA A 134 -1.12 -2.31 -17.59
C ALA A 134 -1.24 -3.43 -18.64
N ARG A 135 -0.37 -3.42 -19.67
CA ARG A 135 -0.35 -4.52 -20.68
C ARG A 135 -0.08 -5.88 -20.04
N ARG A 136 0.86 -5.95 -19.09
CA ARG A 136 1.19 -7.21 -18.40
C ARG A 136 0.03 -7.72 -17.56
N ALA A 137 -0.63 -6.86 -16.80
CA ALA A 137 -1.79 -7.22 -16.00
C ALA A 137 -2.97 -7.66 -16.86
N THR A 138 -3.25 -6.96 -17.97
CA THR A 138 -4.28 -7.35 -18.96
C THR A 138 -3.98 -8.72 -19.57
N ALA A 139 -2.72 -8.99 -19.94
CA ALA A 139 -2.31 -10.29 -20.47
C ALA A 139 -2.43 -11.42 -19.43
N ALA A 140 -2.36 -11.12 -18.14
CA ALA A 140 -2.62 -12.07 -17.06
C ALA A 140 -4.11 -12.35 -16.84
N GLY A 141 -5.02 -11.59 -17.49
CA GLY A 141 -6.45 -11.82 -17.48
C GLY A 141 -7.22 -11.08 -16.40
N VAL A 142 -6.68 -10.01 -15.79
CA VAL A 142 -7.43 -9.23 -14.79
C VAL A 142 -8.63 -8.51 -15.43
N ASP A 143 -9.66 -8.26 -14.63
CA ASP A 143 -10.93 -7.67 -15.08
C ASP A 143 -10.91 -6.13 -15.07
N ALA A 144 -10.06 -5.51 -14.25
CA ALA A 144 -9.92 -4.06 -14.16
C ALA A 144 -8.54 -3.66 -13.67
N LEU A 145 -8.17 -2.41 -13.89
CA LEU A 145 -6.90 -1.84 -13.43
C LEU A 145 -7.13 -0.70 -12.46
N VAL A 146 -6.31 -0.64 -11.39
CA VAL A 146 -6.20 0.51 -10.51
C VAL A 146 -4.99 1.32 -10.93
N VAL A 147 -5.20 2.47 -11.54
CA VAL A 147 -4.15 3.37 -12.04
C VAL A 147 -3.69 4.26 -10.89
N GLN A 148 -2.50 3.95 -10.33
CA GLN A 148 -1.95 4.67 -9.20
C GLN A 148 -1.02 5.80 -9.65
N GLY A 149 -1.46 7.04 -9.49
CA GLY A 149 -0.67 8.24 -9.75
C GLY A 149 0.42 8.51 -8.70
N PRO A 150 1.35 9.44 -8.99
CA PRO A 150 2.47 9.77 -8.11
C PRO A 150 2.05 10.43 -6.79
N GLY A 151 0.87 11.03 -6.73
CA GLY A 151 0.31 11.65 -5.52
C GLY A 151 -0.21 10.67 -4.47
N ALA A 152 -0.23 9.36 -4.74
CA ALA A 152 -0.74 8.36 -3.81
C ALA A 152 0.10 8.29 -2.52
N GLY A 153 -0.57 8.24 -1.37
CA GLY A 153 0.04 7.93 -0.08
C GLY A 153 0.34 6.44 0.07
N GLY A 154 1.32 6.13 0.91
CA GLY A 154 1.78 4.75 1.10
C GLY A 154 2.67 4.27 -0.05
N HIS A 155 2.78 2.95 -0.18
CA HIS A 155 3.69 2.34 -1.14
C HIS A 155 3.31 2.62 -2.59
N ARG A 156 4.32 2.91 -3.41
CA ARG A 156 4.21 2.92 -4.86
C ARG A 156 4.05 1.48 -5.34
N ALA A 157 3.01 1.24 -6.13
CA ALA A 157 2.61 -0.09 -6.56
C ALA A 157 3.45 -0.68 -7.71
N VAL A 158 4.61 -0.05 -8.02
CA VAL A 158 5.51 -0.53 -9.09
C VAL A 158 5.75 -2.04 -8.97
N PHE A 159 5.72 -2.73 -10.11
CA PHE A 159 5.94 -4.18 -10.15
C PHE A 159 7.40 -4.54 -9.82
N ASP A 160 8.34 -3.74 -10.29
CA ASP A 160 9.75 -3.89 -9.95
C ASP A 160 10.12 -2.98 -8.76
N ALA A 161 10.38 -3.56 -7.60
CA ALA A 161 10.77 -2.82 -6.39
C ALA A 161 12.08 -2.03 -6.53
N ARG A 162 12.95 -2.39 -7.51
CA ARG A 162 14.22 -1.70 -7.77
C ARG A 162 14.05 -0.49 -8.67
N ALA A 163 13.01 -0.49 -9.51
CA ALA A 163 12.73 0.62 -10.40
C ALA A 163 12.37 1.89 -9.62
N ASN A 164 12.73 3.04 -10.15
CA ASN A 164 12.18 4.30 -9.69
C ASN A 164 10.73 4.40 -10.17
N PRO A 165 9.79 4.79 -9.30
CA PRO A 165 8.40 4.94 -9.70
C PRO A 165 8.29 6.10 -10.70
N PRO A 166 7.43 5.96 -11.73
CA PRO A 166 7.15 7.06 -12.65
C PRO A 166 6.60 8.28 -11.89
N GLU A 167 6.99 9.47 -12.31
CA GLU A 167 6.55 10.75 -11.75
C GLU A 167 5.61 11.53 -12.65
N GLN A 168 5.21 10.95 -13.80
CA GLN A 168 4.21 11.55 -14.69
C GLN A 168 2.90 11.81 -13.96
N SER A 169 2.19 12.86 -14.35
CA SER A 169 0.91 13.22 -13.72
C SER A 169 -0.09 12.06 -13.78
N LEU A 170 -1.10 12.08 -12.90
CA LEU A 170 -2.17 11.06 -12.94
C LEU A 170 -2.93 11.12 -14.27
N ASP A 171 -3.11 12.31 -14.85
CA ASP A 171 -3.73 12.51 -16.16
C ASP A 171 -2.93 11.85 -17.29
N ASP A 172 -1.61 12.10 -17.35
CA ASP A 172 -0.74 11.52 -18.37
C ASP A 172 -0.66 9.99 -18.21
N LEU A 173 -0.58 9.51 -16.97
CA LEU A 173 -0.57 8.09 -16.69
C LEU A 173 -1.89 7.43 -17.13
N PHE A 174 -3.02 8.04 -16.80
CA PHE A 174 -4.33 7.54 -17.19
C PHE A 174 -4.45 7.47 -18.73
N GLY A 175 -4.08 8.55 -19.43
CA GLY A 175 -4.08 8.58 -20.90
C GLY A 175 -3.18 7.51 -21.51
N ALA A 176 -1.96 7.33 -20.96
CA ALA A 176 -1.03 6.30 -21.40
C ALA A 176 -1.55 4.88 -21.15
N VAL A 177 -2.21 4.62 -20.02
CA VAL A 177 -2.84 3.32 -19.74
C VAL A 177 -4.04 3.10 -20.64
N ARG A 178 -4.96 4.06 -20.77
CA ARG A 178 -6.15 3.95 -21.62
C ARG A 178 -5.79 3.73 -23.09
N SER A 179 -4.68 4.28 -23.57
CA SER A 179 -4.25 4.07 -24.96
C SER A 179 -3.81 2.64 -25.29
N VAL A 180 -3.64 1.78 -24.28
CA VAL A 180 -3.11 0.42 -24.46
C VAL A 180 -4.01 -0.69 -23.92
N VAL A 181 -5.13 -0.33 -23.23
CA VAL A 181 -6.07 -1.30 -22.68
C VAL A 181 -7.51 -0.78 -22.77
N ASP A 182 -8.48 -1.68 -22.94
CA ASP A 182 -9.93 -1.39 -22.96
C ASP A 182 -10.61 -1.77 -21.62
N LEU A 183 -9.88 -2.29 -20.65
CA LEU A 183 -10.42 -2.67 -19.34
C LEU A 183 -10.97 -1.47 -18.56
N PRO A 184 -11.92 -1.69 -17.64
CA PRO A 184 -12.32 -0.68 -16.66
C PRO A 184 -11.11 -0.15 -15.87
N LEU A 185 -11.04 1.17 -15.70
CA LEU A 185 -9.95 1.87 -15.00
C LEU A 185 -10.46 2.57 -13.75
N VAL A 186 -9.88 2.21 -12.61
CA VAL A 186 -10.06 2.92 -11.34
C VAL A 186 -8.86 3.84 -11.15
N VAL A 187 -9.06 5.13 -10.90
CA VAL A 187 -7.97 6.08 -10.64
C VAL A 187 -7.76 6.27 -9.15
N THR A 188 -6.49 6.45 -8.74
CA THR A 188 -6.13 6.74 -7.34
C THR A 188 -4.84 7.57 -7.26
N GLY A 189 -4.69 8.31 -6.16
CA GLY A 189 -3.44 9.00 -5.81
C GLY A 189 -3.53 10.52 -5.88
N GLY A 190 -3.43 11.17 -4.71
CA GLY A 190 -3.52 12.61 -4.57
C GLY A 190 -4.96 13.13 -4.67
N LEU A 191 -5.93 12.28 -4.44
CA LEU A 191 -7.37 12.60 -4.48
C LEU A 191 -7.91 12.50 -3.05
N THR A 192 -8.41 13.61 -2.51
CA THR A 192 -8.90 13.69 -1.12
C THR A 192 -10.16 14.54 -1.00
N ALA A 193 -10.35 15.52 -1.90
CA ALA A 193 -11.46 16.45 -1.89
C ALA A 193 -12.33 16.33 -3.16
N PRO A 194 -13.60 16.80 -3.13
CA PRO A 194 -14.53 16.70 -4.26
C PRO A 194 -14.00 17.32 -5.56
N GLU A 195 -13.29 18.44 -5.46
CA GLU A 195 -12.71 19.16 -6.61
C GLU A 195 -11.60 18.35 -7.31
N GLU A 196 -10.93 17.45 -6.58
CA GLU A 196 -9.92 16.52 -7.13
C GLU A 196 -10.56 15.26 -7.73
N VAL A 197 -11.73 14.85 -7.21
CA VAL A 197 -12.48 13.67 -7.68
C VAL A 197 -13.30 13.99 -8.92
N ARG A 198 -13.95 15.17 -8.95
CA ARG A 198 -14.89 15.57 -10.02
C ARG A 198 -14.33 15.45 -11.45
N PRO A 199 -13.07 15.85 -11.74
CA PRO A 199 -12.52 15.73 -13.10
C PRO A 199 -12.43 14.28 -13.63
N TRP A 200 -12.51 13.29 -12.74
CA TRP A 200 -12.42 11.88 -13.10
C TRP A 200 -13.76 11.23 -13.38
N LEU A 201 -14.87 11.86 -12.94
CA LEU A 201 -16.21 11.34 -13.20
C LEU A 201 -16.53 11.47 -14.70
N GLY A 202 -16.94 10.37 -15.31
CA GLY A 202 -17.18 10.28 -16.76
C GLY A 202 -15.93 10.05 -17.60
N ARG A 203 -14.72 10.01 -16.98
CA ARG A 203 -13.46 9.65 -17.63
C ARG A 203 -12.96 8.28 -17.17
N ALA A 204 -12.93 8.06 -15.87
CA ALA A 204 -12.61 6.80 -15.25
C ALA A 204 -13.88 6.06 -14.82
N ASP A 205 -13.82 4.76 -14.72
CA ASP A 205 -14.96 3.93 -14.30
C ASP A 205 -15.19 4.03 -12.78
N ALA A 206 -14.15 4.32 -12.02
CA ALA A 206 -14.24 4.58 -10.56
C ALA A 206 -13.04 5.40 -10.06
N VAL A 207 -13.20 5.94 -8.84
CA VAL A 207 -12.13 6.62 -8.08
C VAL A 207 -11.91 5.89 -6.77
N ALA A 208 -10.65 5.60 -6.42
CA ALA A 208 -10.27 5.01 -5.14
C ALA A 208 -9.52 6.02 -4.27
N LEU A 209 -9.95 6.15 -3.03
CA LEU A 209 -9.44 7.11 -2.07
C LEU A 209 -8.88 6.38 -0.85
N GLY A 210 -7.70 6.79 -0.38
CA GLY A 210 -7.07 6.22 0.82
C GLY A 210 -6.92 7.29 1.91
N THR A 211 -6.12 8.32 1.64
CA THR A 211 -5.80 9.39 2.60
C THR A 211 -7.05 10.09 3.13
N ALA A 212 -8.08 10.25 2.31
CA ALA A 212 -9.37 10.83 2.71
C ALA A 212 -10.05 10.11 3.89
N PHE A 213 -9.71 8.84 4.14
CA PHE A 213 -10.30 8.04 5.22
C PHE A 213 -9.37 7.80 6.41
N LEU A 214 -8.16 8.35 6.41
CA LEU A 214 -7.20 8.14 7.50
C LEU A 214 -7.69 8.71 8.83
N ASP A 215 -8.48 9.77 8.79
CA ASP A 215 -9.05 10.41 9.98
C ASP A 215 -10.56 10.13 10.17
N ALA A 216 -11.09 9.14 9.47
CA ALA A 216 -12.46 8.68 9.72
C ALA A 216 -12.60 8.08 11.12
N GLU A 217 -13.74 8.29 11.78
CA GLU A 217 -13.99 7.80 13.14
C GLU A 217 -13.84 6.27 13.23
N GLU A 218 -14.28 5.55 12.20
CA GLU A 218 -14.23 4.09 12.11
C GLU A 218 -12.85 3.55 11.69
N ALA A 219 -11.92 4.42 11.25
CA ALA A 219 -10.60 3.98 10.81
C ALA A 219 -9.74 3.56 12.02
N GLY A 220 -9.05 2.43 11.89
CA GLY A 220 -8.07 1.96 12.88
C GLY A 220 -6.74 2.74 12.87
N THR A 221 -6.72 3.95 12.33
CA THR A 221 -5.51 4.79 12.28
C THR A 221 -5.05 5.14 13.68
N HIS A 222 -3.77 4.86 13.97
CA HIS A 222 -3.19 5.11 15.29
C HIS A 222 -3.35 6.59 15.70
N PRO A 223 -3.68 6.92 16.97
CA PRO A 223 -3.92 8.31 17.40
C PRO A 223 -2.77 9.26 17.07
N LEU A 224 -1.52 8.85 17.23
CA LEU A 224 -0.36 9.67 16.84
C LEU A 224 -0.32 9.98 15.34
N TYR A 225 -0.76 9.05 14.52
CA TYR A 225 -0.83 9.25 13.08
C TYR A 225 -1.93 10.27 12.73
N ARG A 226 -3.12 10.15 13.34
CA ARG A 226 -4.18 11.16 13.20
C ARG A 226 -3.70 12.54 13.60
N ALA A 227 -3.02 12.64 14.77
CA ALA A 227 -2.45 13.90 15.24
C ALA A 227 -1.44 14.48 14.21
N ALA A 228 -0.60 13.65 13.60
CA ALA A 228 0.38 14.09 12.62
C ALA A 228 -0.26 14.68 11.35
N LEU A 229 -1.45 14.19 10.92
CA LEU A 229 -2.14 14.75 9.76
C LEU A 229 -2.54 16.21 9.94
N HIS A 230 -2.71 16.65 11.19
CA HIS A 230 -3.11 18.03 11.56
C HIS A 230 -1.97 18.84 12.18
N ASP A 231 -0.78 18.25 12.34
CA ASP A 231 0.37 18.93 12.94
C ASP A 231 1.07 19.83 11.91
N SER A 232 1.10 21.13 12.19
CA SER A 232 1.70 22.15 11.31
C SER A 232 3.20 21.98 11.06
N ARG A 233 3.89 21.13 11.82
CA ARG A 233 5.30 20.78 11.57
C ARG A 233 5.47 20.04 10.24
N PHE A 234 4.46 19.28 9.81
CA PHE A 234 4.50 18.57 8.55
C PHE A 234 3.95 19.47 7.44
N THR A 235 4.81 19.88 6.52
CA THR A 235 4.47 20.83 5.45
C THR A 235 4.50 20.19 4.06
N GLN A 236 5.07 18.99 3.93
CA GLN A 236 5.22 18.31 2.64
C GLN A 236 5.28 16.79 2.79
N THR A 237 5.02 16.09 1.69
CA THR A 237 5.26 14.65 1.58
C THR A 237 6.57 14.38 0.86
N VAL A 238 7.16 13.22 1.10
CA VAL A 238 8.34 12.70 0.42
C VAL A 238 8.13 11.25 0.00
N VAL A 239 8.75 10.85 -1.11
CA VAL A 239 8.81 9.45 -1.53
C VAL A 239 10.13 8.85 -1.06
N THR A 240 10.09 7.79 -0.30
CA THR A 240 11.27 7.18 0.33
C THR A 240 11.19 5.66 0.37
N ARG A 241 12.36 4.99 0.44
CA ARG A 241 12.50 3.56 0.78
C ARG A 241 12.87 3.32 2.23
N ALA A 242 13.13 4.38 3.00
CA ALA A 242 13.75 4.31 4.32
C ALA A 242 13.01 3.38 5.29
N PHE A 243 11.69 3.35 5.25
CA PHE A 243 10.90 2.54 6.19
C PHE A 243 10.73 1.08 5.80
N SER A 244 10.67 0.77 4.50
CA SER A 244 10.26 -0.57 4.07
C SER A 244 11.17 -1.24 3.04
N GLY A 245 12.04 -0.48 2.37
CA GLY A 245 12.80 -0.97 1.23
C GLY A 245 12.05 -0.91 -0.10
N ARG A 246 10.79 -0.48 -0.10
CA ARG A 246 10.02 -0.07 -1.29
C ARG A 246 9.72 1.42 -1.26
N TRP A 247 9.62 2.03 -2.41
CA TRP A 247 9.19 3.41 -2.52
C TRP A 247 7.78 3.60 -1.93
N ALA A 248 7.64 4.56 -1.03
CA ALA A 248 6.39 4.92 -0.42
C ALA A 248 6.33 6.42 -0.13
N ARG A 249 5.15 7.03 -0.26
CA ARG A 249 4.93 8.44 0.04
C ARG A 249 4.34 8.60 1.43
N GLY A 250 4.97 9.48 2.20
CA GLY A 250 4.47 9.87 3.53
C GLY A 250 4.86 11.29 3.87
N LEU A 251 4.41 11.77 5.02
CA LEU A 251 4.85 13.05 5.56
C LEU A 251 6.36 13.04 5.77
N ARG A 252 7.04 14.10 5.34
CA ARG A 252 8.47 14.29 5.56
C ARG A 252 8.72 14.52 7.05
N ASN A 253 9.62 13.75 7.63
CA ASN A 253 9.97 13.82 9.04
C ASN A 253 11.46 13.53 9.27
N GLY A 254 11.92 13.58 10.52
CA GLY A 254 13.32 13.35 10.88
C GLY A 254 13.88 12.03 10.36
N PHE A 255 13.09 10.94 10.39
CA PHE A 255 13.51 9.64 9.87
C PHE A 255 13.73 9.68 8.36
N THR A 256 12.82 10.29 7.61
CA THR A 256 12.98 10.41 6.15
C THR A 256 14.19 11.24 5.79
N ASP A 257 14.46 12.32 6.52
CA ASP A 257 15.62 13.18 6.28
C ASP A 257 16.95 12.49 6.60
N ALA A 258 16.98 11.69 7.66
CA ALA A 258 18.21 11.02 8.08
C ALA A 258 18.52 9.74 7.28
N TYR A 259 17.50 9.02 6.80
CA TYR A 259 17.66 7.64 6.33
C TYR A 259 17.19 7.38 4.90
N SER A 260 16.61 8.36 4.17
CA SER A 260 16.21 8.13 2.76
C SER A 260 17.41 7.86 1.85
N ASP A 261 18.48 8.62 2.02
CA ASP A 261 19.70 8.42 1.25
C ASP A 261 20.34 7.07 1.60
N GLY A 262 20.64 6.28 0.57
CA GLY A 262 21.24 4.96 0.72
C GLY A 262 20.31 3.90 1.31
N ALA A 263 19.01 4.16 1.44
CA ALA A 263 18.04 3.13 1.78
C ALA A 263 17.95 2.08 0.67
N PRO A 264 18.21 0.78 0.94
CA PRO A 264 18.26 -0.24 -0.09
C PRO A 264 16.89 -0.64 -0.59
N ALA A 265 16.82 -1.07 -1.86
CA ALA A 265 15.62 -1.67 -2.44
C ALA A 265 15.47 -3.12 -1.97
N ALA A 266 15.20 -3.31 -0.69
CA ALA A 266 15.26 -4.61 -0.01
C ALA A 266 14.03 -4.86 0.88
N TYR A 267 12.84 -4.81 0.28
CA TYR A 267 11.61 -5.25 0.93
C TYR A 267 11.55 -6.80 0.93
N PRO A 268 11.10 -7.46 2.01
CA PRO A 268 10.62 -6.90 3.28
C PRO A 268 11.71 -6.71 4.37
N ALA A 269 12.99 -6.98 4.08
CA ALA A 269 14.06 -6.93 5.08
C ALA A 269 14.14 -5.57 5.79
N VAL A 270 14.12 -4.47 5.03
CA VAL A 270 14.13 -3.12 5.61
C VAL A 270 12.90 -2.87 6.47
N ASN A 271 11.71 -3.32 6.03
CA ASN A 271 10.48 -3.18 6.81
C ASN A 271 10.59 -3.86 8.19
N ARG A 272 11.23 -5.02 8.26
CA ARG A 272 11.50 -5.74 9.51
C ARG A 272 12.49 -4.98 10.40
N LEU A 273 13.59 -4.47 9.84
CA LEU A 273 14.56 -3.67 10.57
C LEU A 273 13.95 -2.44 11.22
N THR A 274 13.15 -1.70 10.48
CA THR A 274 12.55 -0.45 10.96
C THR A 274 11.31 -0.67 11.81
N GLY A 275 10.70 -1.85 11.77
CA GLY A 275 9.50 -2.18 12.53
C GLY A 275 9.67 -1.98 14.04
N VAL A 276 10.80 -2.44 14.61
CA VAL A 276 11.09 -2.28 16.03
C VAL A 276 11.29 -0.82 16.41
N LEU A 277 11.88 -0.01 15.51
CA LEU A 277 12.10 1.42 15.72
C LEU A 277 10.79 2.20 15.67
N ARG A 278 9.95 1.94 14.67
CA ARG A 278 8.61 2.55 14.55
C ARG A 278 7.72 2.20 15.74
N ALA A 279 7.78 0.95 16.22
CA ALA A 279 7.04 0.56 17.41
C ALA A 279 7.55 1.27 18.68
N ALA A 280 8.86 1.49 18.80
CA ALA A 280 9.44 2.25 19.91
C ALA A 280 9.08 3.74 19.82
N ALA A 281 9.17 4.35 18.65
CA ALA A 281 8.75 5.71 18.39
C ALA A 281 7.27 5.93 18.75
N ALA A 282 6.39 5.00 18.37
CA ALA A 282 4.98 5.07 18.73
C ALA A 282 4.76 5.04 20.24
N ARG A 283 5.48 4.19 20.98
CA ARG A 283 5.37 4.13 22.45
C ARG A 283 5.88 5.41 23.15
N SER A 284 6.84 6.09 22.55
CA SER A 284 7.40 7.36 23.08
C SER A 284 6.69 8.63 22.57
N GLY A 285 5.70 8.48 21.70
CA GLY A 285 5.00 9.62 21.08
C GLY A 285 5.83 10.39 20.04
N ASP A 286 6.88 9.78 19.53
CA ASP A 286 7.81 10.42 18.61
C ASP A 286 7.33 10.31 17.15
N LEU A 287 6.71 11.37 16.65
CA LEU A 287 6.20 11.47 15.29
C LEU A 287 7.31 11.52 14.23
N ASP A 288 8.51 11.98 14.60
CA ASP A 288 9.63 12.12 13.67
C ASP A 288 10.20 10.78 13.20
N ASN A 289 9.88 9.69 13.91
CA ASN A 289 10.36 8.36 13.57
C ASN A 289 9.23 7.37 13.21
N LEU A 290 8.03 7.88 12.89
CA LEU A 290 6.90 7.08 12.40
C LEU A 290 6.79 7.09 10.88
N SER A 291 6.30 5.98 10.32
CA SER A 291 5.92 5.91 8.91
C SER A 291 4.52 6.51 8.71
N LEU A 292 4.46 7.81 8.44
CA LEU A 292 3.22 8.58 8.32
C LEU A 292 2.79 8.64 6.85
N TRP A 293 2.21 7.55 6.35
CA TRP A 293 1.84 7.42 4.93
C TRP A 293 0.67 8.34 4.56
N ALA A 294 0.89 9.29 3.68
CA ALA A 294 -0.13 10.23 3.24
C ALA A 294 0.10 10.64 1.78
N GLY A 295 -0.96 10.85 1.03
CA GLY A 295 -0.92 11.40 -0.32
C GLY A 295 -0.62 12.88 -0.34
N THR A 296 -0.44 13.44 -1.54
CA THR A 296 -0.09 14.86 -1.71
C THR A 296 -1.12 15.84 -1.17
N SER A 297 -2.39 15.44 -1.13
CA SER A 297 -3.51 16.27 -0.67
C SER A 297 -3.93 15.99 0.78
N TRP A 298 -3.02 15.46 1.62
CA TRP A 298 -3.35 15.05 3.00
C TRP A 298 -3.90 16.17 3.88
N GLN A 299 -3.50 17.42 3.60
CA GLN A 299 -3.96 18.59 4.36
C GLN A 299 -5.47 18.83 4.22
N GLN A 300 -6.09 18.22 3.21
CA GLN A 300 -7.53 18.27 2.96
C GLN A 300 -8.26 17.03 3.51
N THR A 301 -7.57 16.20 4.32
CA THR A 301 -8.17 14.98 4.89
C THR A 301 -9.38 15.37 5.75
N PRO A 302 -10.59 14.94 5.40
CA PRO A 302 -11.80 15.26 6.16
C PRO A 302 -11.85 14.44 7.46
N THR A 303 -12.58 14.97 8.44
CA THR A 303 -12.89 14.31 9.70
C THR A 303 -14.35 13.86 9.73
N GLY A 304 -14.69 12.99 10.66
CA GLY A 304 -16.05 12.51 10.88
C GLY A 304 -16.23 11.03 10.50
N THR A 305 -17.48 10.58 10.44
CA THR A 305 -17.77 9.19 10.05
C THR A 305 -17.53 8.95 8.57
N VAL A 306 -17.25 7.70 8.18
CA VAL A 306 -17.13 7.31 6.76
C VAL A 306 -18.34 7.77 5.95
N ALA A 307 -19.55 7.68 6.53
CA ALA A 307 -20.76 8.12 5.87
C ALA A 307 -20.80 9.64 5.63
N GLN A 308 -20.29 10.45 6.57
CA GLN A 308 -20.19 11.91 6.41
C GLN A 308 -19.13 12.26 5.35
N ILE A 309 -17.96 11.62 5.41
CA ILE A 309 -16.89 11.80 4.44
C ILE A 309 -17.39 11.45 3.04
N MET A 310 -18.06 10.31 2.86
CA MET A 310 -18.61 9.90 1.58
C MET A 310 -19.64 10.90 1.05
N ARG A 311 -20.55 11.40 1.90
CA ARG A 311 -21.50 12.45 1.49
C ARG A 311 -20.76 13.69 1.04
N GLY A 312 -19.81 14.21 1.82
CA GLY A 312 -19.02 15.39 1.45
C GLY A 312 -18.28 15.22 0.12
N LEU A 313 -17.79 14.01 -0.18
CA LEU A 313 -17.12 13.69 -1.45
C LEU A 313 -18.11 13.60 -2.63
N THR A 314 -19.37 13.22 -2.38
CA THR A 314 -20.39 13.01 -3.44
C THR A 314 -21.37 14.16 -3.58
N ASP A 315 -21.49 15.04 -2.58
CA ASP A 315 -22.36 16.20 -2.64
C ASP A 315 -21.95 17.13 -3.79
N GLY A 316 -22.90 17.38 -4.70
CA GLY A 316 -22.65 18.16 -5.91
C GLY A 316 -21.91 17.43 -7.03
N LEU A 317 -21.68 16.10 -6.91
CA LEU A 317 -21.20 15.26 -8.01
C LEU A 317 -22.35 14.71 -8.88
N VAL A 318 -23.56 14.66 -8.32
CA VAL A 318 -24.79 14.27 -9.03
C VAL A 318 -25.57 15.56 -9.33
N ALA A 319 -25.33 16.14 -10.49
CA ALA A 319 -26.15 17.17 -11.09
C ALA A 319 -26.49 16.78 -12.53
#